data_b4736973022ade87645d96e1895a674e
#
_entry.id   b4736973022ade87645d96e1895a674e
#
_cell.length_a   1.000
_cell.length_b   1.000
_cell.length_c   1.000
_cell.angle_alpha   90.00
_cell.angle_beta   90.00
_cell.angle_gamma   90.00
#
_symmetry.space_group_name_H-M   'P 1'
#
loop_
_entity.id
_entity.type
_entity.pdbx_description
1 polymer ?
#
loop_
_entity_poly.entity_id
_entity_poly.type
_entity_poly.pdbx_seq_one_letter_code
_entity_poly.pdbx_strand_id
1 'polypeptide(L)'
;LMNGVCVRRFKVAPELPELHACFIRKSKWIRRLRKWLYQVGLLRFCASIHPVWTSMQEWEDKVMKSYVFYSPDLLAYVEQHKDEYKAFIPINISYPLAYYVAISVPEKTLLIPTMHYESSTFRAIYSKVFTRVAYIGFNTGAEQSLAEHIFSRKRMSAHGIISVGIEQSVDADWKEVKEKYQLPEEYLLYVGRVDAGKLHHIIQYYLSYKKKYPASALKLVLVGGLFSQPVVHPDIIYTGFVTDAEKYAIIQHAKVLVNPSKFESLSLILLEGMSRGKPMLVNGNCAVLKEHCVNSQGAVQYYTGKRSFIDALHRMENSEEWRKSIASKSVSYVRDNYDWSIIMPRLKRAIEVIG
;
A
#
# COMPACT_ATOMS: atom_id res chain seq x y z
N LEU A 1 -22.09 5.70 16.77
CA LEU A 1 -22.24 4.78 15.63
C LEU A 1 -21.89 5.50 14.33
N MET A 2 -21.15 4.85 13.47
CA MET A 2 -20.90 5.31 12.09
C MET A 2 -21.40 4.20 11.16
N ASN A 3 -22.36 4.49 10.31
CA ASN A 3 -23.00 3.50 9.41
C ASN A 3 -23.43 2.19 10.11
N GLY A 4 -24.01 2.30 11.33
CA GLY A 4 -24.42 1.14 12.13
C GLY A 4 -23.31 0.45 12.92
N VAL A 5 -22.05 0.82 12.73
CA VAL A 5 -20.88 0.24 13.41
C VAL A 5 -20.52 1.05 14.65
N CYS A 6 -20.23 0.37 15.77
CA CYS A 6 -19.74 1.01 16.98
C CYS A 6 -18.27 1.41 16.79
N VAL A 7 -18.00 2.72 16.74
CA VAL A 7 -16.64 3.25 16.65
C VAL A 7 -16.16 3.68 18.04
N ARG A 8 -15.07 3.09 18.50
CA ARG A 8 -14.39 3.44 19.75
C ARG A 8 -13.06 4.14 19.45
N ARG A 9 -12.78 5.20 20.17
CA ARG A 9 -11.50 5.93 20.08
C ARG A 9 -10.78 5.85 21.41
N PHE A 10 -9.50 5.52 21.34
CA PHE A 10 -8.65 5.37 22.53
C PHE A 10 -7.57 6.44 22.52
N LYS A 11 -7.21 6.90 23.72
CA LYS A 11 -6.11 7.84 23.88
C LYS A 11 -4.79 7.15 23.52
N VAL A 12 -3.97 7.84 22.77
CA VAL A 12 -2.60 7.40 22.47
C VAL A 12 -1.62 8.00 23.48
N ALA A 13 -0.55 7.27 23.77
CA ALA A 13 0.55 7.77 24.58
C ALA A 13 1.24 8.96 23.86
N PRO A 14 1.84 9.89 24.62
CA PRO A 14 2.63 10.95 24.03
C PRO A 14 3.77 10.40 23.16
N GLU A 15 3.98 11.02 22.01
CA GLU A 15 5.14 10.70 21.18
C GLU A 15 6.44 11.13 21.88
N LEU A 16 7.47 10.31 21.73
CA LEU A 16 8.80 10.55 22.27
C LEU A 16 9.85 10.53 21.12
N PRO A 17 9.86 11.54 20.22
CA PRO A 17 10.60 11.49 18.95
C PRO A 17 12.10 11.25 19.14
N GLU A 18 12.73 11.88 20.10
CA GLU A 18 14.17 11.72 20.37
C GLU A 18 14.51 10.32 20.90
N LEU A 19 13.71 9.79 21.84
CA LEU A 19 13.85 8.43 22.34
C LEU A 19 13.57 7.40 21.23
N HIS A 20 12.54 7.65 20.42
CA HIS A 20 12.22 6.82 19.27
C HIS A 20 13.41 6.73 18.29
N ALA A 21 13.99 7.88 17.91
CA ALA A 21 15.17 7.94 17.05
C ALA A 21 16.37 7.20 17.66
N CYS A 22 16.59 7.34 18.99
CA CYS A 22 17.62 6.63 19.71
C CYS A 22 17.42 5.10 19.65
N PHE A 23 16.21 4.60 19.94
CA PHE A 23 15.89 3.18 19.92
C PHE A 23 15.96 2.59 18.51
N ILE A 24 15.50 3.34 17.49
CA ILE A 24 15.70 2.95 16.07
C ILE A 24 17.19 2.75 15.76
N ARG A 25 18.06 3.65 16.22
CA ARG A 25 19.50 3.56 15.98
C ARG A 25 20.10 2.34 16.67
N LYS A 26 19.75 2.08 17.95
CA LYS A 26 20.22 0.93 18.73
C LYS A 26 19.79 -0.41 18.12
N SER A 27 18.56 -0.51 17.59
CA SER A 27 18.06 -1.74 16.96
C SER A 27 18.43 -1.88 15.46
N LYS A 28 19.15 -0.92 14.89
CA LYS A 28 19.40 -0.85 13.43
C LYS A 28 20.17 -2.05 12.89
N TRP A 29 21.14 -2.56 13.64
CA TRP A 29 22.02 -3.61 13.18
C TRP A 29 21.27 -4.92 12.92
N ILE A 30 20.31 -5.31 13.78
CA ILE A 30 19.56 -6.55 13.59
C ILE A 30 18.68 -6.48 12.32
N ARG A 31 18.07 -5.34 12.04
CA ARG A 31 17.31 -5.14 10.80
C ARG A 31 18.19 -5.21 9.57
N ARG A 32 19.41 -4.64 9.64
CA ARG A 32 20.40 -4.70 8.55
C ARG A 32 20.89 -6.13 8.33
N LEU A 33 21.18 -6.86 9.39
CA LEU A 33 21.58 -8.26 9.33
C LEU A 33 20.48 -9.10 8.69
N ARG A 34 19.23 -8.98 9.18
CA ARG A 34 18.10 -9.73 8.63
C ARG A 34 17.83 -9.37 7.16
N LYS A 35 17.93 -8.09 6.80
CA LYS A 35 17.79 -7.65 5.40
C LYS A 35 18.91 -8.22 4.52
N TRP A 36 20.14 -8.26 5.00
CA TRP A 36 21.26 -8.87 4.29
C TRP A 36 21.07 -10.38 4.12
N LEU A 37 20.69 -11.09 5.21
CA LEU A 37 20.35 -12.53 5.13
C LEU A 37 19.22 -12.80 4.13
N TYR A 38 18.23 -11.91 4.06
CA TYR A 38 17.16 -12.00 3.05
C TYR A 38 17.74 -11.85 1.63
N GLN A 39 18.60 -10.87 1.39
CA GLN A 39 19.19 -10.60 0.08
C GLN A 39 20.06 -11.76 -0.43
N VAL A 40 20.74 -12.47 0.47
CA VAL A 40 21.53 -13.66 0.12
C VAL A 40 20.73 -14.98 0.20
N GLY A 41 19.41 -14.91 0.43
CA GLY A 41 18.52 -16.08 0.46
C GLY A 41 18.56 -16.92 1.73
N LEU A 42 19.35 -16.54 2.74
CA LEU A 42 19.56 -17.33 3.97
C LEU A 42 18.52 -17.06 5.07
N LEU A 43 17.83 -15.92 5.06
CA LEU A 43 16.91 -15.54 6.14
C LEU A 43 15.81 -16.58 6.35
N ARG A 44 15.23 -17.09 5.25
CA ARG A 44 14.18 -18.13 5.29
C ARG A 44 14.67 -19.42 5.96
N PHE A 45 15.92 -19.82 5.69
CA PHE A 45 16.52 -20.98 6.34
C PHE A 45 16.73 -20.74 7.83
N CYS A 46 17.33 -19.60 8.21
CA CYS A 46 17.47 -19.21 9.62
C CYS A 46 16.13 -19.20 10.37
N ALA A 47 15.06 -18.64 9.75
CA ALA A 47 13.74 -18.60 10.32
C ALA A 47 13.06 -19.98 10.41
N SER A 48 13.46 -20.94 9.58
CA SER A 48 12.96 -22.32 9.68
C SER A 48 13.50 -23.08 10.89
N ILE A 49 14.73 -22.74 11.33
CA ILE A 49 15.38 -23.34 12.51
C ILE A 49 15.01 -22.55 13.78
N HIS A 50 15.12 -21.24 13.72
CA HIS A 50 14.80 -20.31 14.81
C HIS A 50 13.66 -19.36 14.41
N PRO A 51 12.40 -19.81 14.51
CA PRO A 51 11.28 -19.03 13.97
C PRO A 51 11.04 -17.72 14.74
N VAL A 52 11.37 -17.67 16.02
CA VAL A 52 11.27 -16.46 16.85
C VAL A 52 12.65 -15.94 17.18
N TRP A 53 12.98 -14.76 16.66
CA TRP A 53 14.24 -14.08 16.97
C TRP A 53 14.14 -13.32 18.27
N THR A 54 14.95 -13.69 19.25
CA THR A 54 14.93 -13.08 20.59
C THR A 54 15.92 -11.92 20.74
N SER A 55 16.99 -11.90 19.93
CA SER A 55 18.00 -10.85 20.00
C SER A 55 17.40 -9.47 19.68
N MET A 56 17.71 -8.47 20.51
CA MET A 56 17.31 -7.07 20.38
C MET A 56 15.80 -6.79 20.45
N GLN A 57 14.99 -7.75 20.82
CA GLN A 57 13.54 -7.55 20.97
C GLN A 57 13.21 -6.43 21.97
N GLU A 58 13.98 -6.29 23.04
CA GLU A 58 13.79 -5.22 24.02
C GLU A 58 13.92 -3.82 23.40
N TRP A 59 14.91 -3.62 22.52
CA TRP A 59 15.09 -2.35 21.83
C TRP A 59 14.01 -2.10 20.78
N GLU A 60 13.57 -3.14 20.09
CA GLU A 60 12.48 -3.03 19.11
C GLU A 60 11.12 -2.83 19.81
N ASP A 61 10.90 -3.41 20.99
CA ASP A 61 9.74 -3.13 21.84
C ASP A 61 9.72 -1.66 22.27
N LYS A 62 10.86 -1.11 22.72
CA LYS A 62 11.00 0.31 23.02
C LYS A 62 10.72 1.20 21.79
N VAL A 63 11.14 0.78 20.60
CA VAL A 63 10.77 1.47 19.34
C VAL A 63 9.27 1.50 19.15
N MET A 64 8.57 0.38 19.36
CA MET A 64 7.13 0.32 19.20
C MET A 64 6.41 1.17 20.26
N LYS A 65 6.82 1.12 21.53
CA LYS A 65 6.21 1.91 22.63
C LYS A 65 6.44 3.41 22.52
N SER A 66 7.52 3.84 21.90
CA SER A 66 7.86 5.26 21.69
C SER A 66 7.30 5.86 20.40
N TYR A 67 6.63 5.04 19.58
CA TYR A 67 6.10 5.46 18.29
C TYR A 67 4.66 5.97 18.43
N VAL A 68 4.25 6.82 17.49
CA VAL A 68 2.87 7.27 17.35
C VAL A 68 1.89 6.08 17.30
N PHE A 69 0.67 6.27 17.81
CA PHE A 69 -0.37 5.24 17.90
C PHE A 69 -0.09 4.09 18.92
N TYR A 70 0.82 4.24 19.85
CA TYR A 70 0.84 3.35 21.03
C TYR A 70 -0.27 3.76 21.99
N SER A 71 -1.19 2.86 22.34
CA SER A 71 -2.33 3.14 23.19
C SER A 71 -2.48 2.07 24.28
N PRO A 72 -2.03 2.36 25.53
CA PRO A 72 -2.29 1.49 26.67
C PRO A 72 -3.78 1.26 26.91
N ASP A 73 -4.62 2.29 26.71
CA ASP A 73 -6.06 2.22 26.92
C ASP A 73 -6.72 1.20 25.96
N LEU A 74 -6.29 1.16 24.70
CA LEU A 74 -6.74 0.12 23.77
C LEU A 74 -6.36 -1.28 24.25
N LEU A 75 -5.13 -1.46 24.71
CA LEU A 75 -4.65 -2.77 25.16
C LEU A 75 -5.40 -3.23 26.42
N ALA A 76 -5.65 -2.34 27.36
CA ALA A 76 -6.47 -2.62 28.52
C ALA A 76 -7.92 -3.02 28.12
N TYR A 77 -8.50 -2.28 27.18
CA TYR A 77 -9.82 -2.60 26.64
C TYR A 77 -9.84 -4.00 25.97
N VAL A 78 -8.86 -4.30 25.12
CA VAL A 78 -8.77 -5.62 24.47
C VAL A 78 -8.69 -6.74 25.50
N GLU A 79 -7.84 -6.60 26.53
CA GLU A 79 -7.70 -7.62 27.58
C GLU A 79 -8.99 -7.82 28.38
N GLN A 80 -9.72 -6.74 28.70
CA GLN A 80 -10.98 -6.82 29.47
C GLN A 80 -12.16 -7.38 28.66
N HIS A 81 -12.16 -7.17 27.33
CA HIS A 81 -13.28 -7.51 26.47
C HIS A 81 -12.97 -8.59 25.43
N LYS A 82 -11.83 -9.27 25.54
CA LYS A 82 -11.42 -10.28 24.54
C LYS A 82 -12.43 -11.40 24.32
N ASP A 83 -13.20 -11.74 25.33
CA ASP A 83 -14.20 -12.82 25.25
C ASP A 83 -15.53 -12.38 24.60
N GLU A 84 -15.75 -11.09 24.46
CA GLU A 84 -16.91 -10.52 23.77
C GLU A 84 -16.76 -10.54 22.24
N TYR A 85 -15.53 -10.73 21.74
CA TYR A 85 -15.21 -10.71 20.31
C TYR A 85 -14.83 -12.08 19.80
N LYS A 86 -15.37 -12.46 18.65
CA LYS A 86 -14.96 -13.67 17.93
C LYS A 86 -13.55 -13.52 17.35
N ALA A 87 -13.23 -12.38 16.77
CA ALA A 87 -11.93 -12.11 16.17
C ALA A 87 -11.52 -10.63 16.29
N PHE A 88 -10.21 -10.40 16.37
CA PHE A 88 -9.58 -9.11 16.24
C PHE A 88 -8.86 -9.02 14.88
N ILE A 89 -9.04 -7.91 14.17
CA ILE A 89 -8.45 -7.73 12.83
C ILE A 89 -7.51 -6.52 12.85
N PRO A 90 -6.30 -6.65 13.44
CA PRO A 90 -5.31 -5.58 13.41
C PRO A 90 -4.76 -5.42 12.00
N ILE A 91 -4.70 -4.16 11.54
CA ILE A 91 -4.23 -3.79 10.21
C ILE A 91 -2.95 -2.99 10.34
N ASN A 92 -1.96 -3.29 9.50
CA ASN A 92 -0.64 -2.67 9.42
C ASN A 92 0.26 -2.98 10.63
N ILE A 93 1.04 -4.06 10.50
CA ILE A 93 1.97 -4.54 11.54
C ILE A 93 3.04 -3.52 11.94
N SER A 94 3.28 -2.48 11.11
CA SER A 94 4.25 -1.42 11.42
C SER A 94 3.79 -0.50 12.55
N TYR A 95 2.49 -0.47 12.84
CA TYR A 95 1.92 0.32 13.93
C TYR A 95 1.86 -0.45 15.25
N PRO A 96 2.17 0.21 16.37
CA PRO A 96 2.11 -0.39 17.71
C PRO A 96 0.78 -1.03 18.03
N LEU A 97 -0.33 -0.37 17.68
CA LEU A 97 -1.67 -0.90 17.93
C LEU A 97 -1.86 -2.30 17.29
N ALA A 98 -1.46 -2.49 16.03
CA ALA A 98 -1.63 -3.78 15.36
C ALA A 98 -0.71 -4.85 15.96
N TYR A 99 0.55 -4.47 16.24
CA TYR A 99 1.51 -5.37 16.85
C TYR A 99 1.05 -5.84 18.24
N TYR A 100 0.69 -4.92 19.14
CA TYR A 100 0.35 -5.29 20.51
C TYR A 100 -0.99 -6.00 20.63
N VAL A 101 -2.00 -5.65 19.84
CA VAL A 101 -3.25 -6.42 19.79
C VAL A 101 -2.95 -7.84 19.32
N ALA A 102 -2.14 -8.01 18.27
CA ALA A 102 -1.80 -9.34 17.75
C ALA A 102 -1.03 -10.23 18.74
N ILE A 103 -0.24 -9.67 19.65
CA ILE A 103 0.46 -10.45 20.67
C ILE A 103 -0.35 -10.65 21.97
N SER A 104 -1.36 -9.80 22.24
CA SER A 104 -2.23 -9.93 23.42
C SER A 104 -3.28 -11.02 23.25
N VAL A 105 -3.83 -11.16 22.04
CA VAL A 105 -4.90 -12.14 21.74
C VAL A 105 -4.59 -12.90 20.43
N PRO A 106 -3.44 -13.58 20.35
CA PRO A 106 -2.97 -14.19 19.11
C PRO A 106 -3.93 -15.24 18.55
N GLU A 107 -4.58 -16.03 19.41
CA GLU A 107 -5.52 -17.09 19.06
C GLU A 107 -6.82 -16.57 18.44
N LYS A 108 -7.16 -15.29 18.67
CA LYS A 108 -8.32 -14.60 18.11
C LYS A 108 -7.93 -13.57 17.05
N THR A 109 -6.68 -13.57 16.57
CA THR A 109 -6.18 -12.54 15.66
C THR A 109 -6.14 -13.01 14.21
N LEU A 110 -6.85 -12.26 13.34
CA LEU A 110 -6.64 -12.21 11.90
C LEU A 110 -5.77 -10.99 11.58
N LEU A 111 -4.49 -11.18 11.37
CA LEU A 111 -3.58 -10.09 11.03
C LEU A 111 -3.66 -9.73 9.54
N ILE A 112 -3.85 -8.45 9.21
CA ILE A 112 -3.64 -7.90 7.85
C ILE A 112 -2.38 -7.04 7.90
N PRO A 113 -1.20 -7.58 7.49
CA PRO A 113 0.08 -6.96 7.82
C PRO A 113 0.43 -5.72 7.02
N THR A 114 -0.06 -5.58 5.81
CA THR A 114 0.24 -4.47 4.85
C THR A 114 1.74 -4.23 4.67
N MET A 115 2.49 -5.31 4.47
CA MET A 115 3.95 -5.28 4.38
C MET A 115 4.44 -4.89 3.00
N HIS A 116 5.58 -4.21 2.97
CA HIS A 116 6.34 -3.94 1.74
C HIS A 116 7.85 -3.96 2.03
N TYR A 117 8.67 -4.05 0.97
CA TYR A 117 10.12 -4.22 1.09
C TYR A 117 10.82 -2.96 1.60
N GLU A 118 10.69 -2.69 2.89
CA GLU A 118 11.38 -1.60 3.58
C GLU A 118 12.15 -2.07 4.82
N SER A 119 12.93 -1.19 5.45
CA SER A 119 13.77 -1.55 6.61
C SER A 119 12.97 -2.01 7.82
N SER A 120 11.80 -1.43 8.06
CA SER A 120 10.92 -1.76 9.20
C SER A 120 10.39 -3.19 9.13
N THR A 121 10.18 -3.72 7.93
CA THR A 121 9.68 -5.08 7.69
C THR A 121 10.62 -6.16 8.22
N PHE A 122 11.91 -5.85 8.34
CA PHE A 122 12.92 -6.78 8.86
C PHE A 122 13.09 -6.75 10.37
N ARG A 123 12.17 -6.14 11.13
CA ARG A 123 12.21 -6.17 12.60
C ARG A 123 12.08 -7.61 13.10
N ALA A 124 12.94 -7.98 14.05
CA ALA A 124 12.96 -9.31 14.65
C ALA A 124 11.70 -9.57 15.49
N ILE A 125 11.17 -8.51 16.12
CA ILE A 125 9.99 -8.55 16.99
C ILE A 125 8.74 -9.10 16.26
N TYR A 126 8.61 -8.88 14.95
CA TYR A 126 7.47 -9.37 14.16
C TYR A 126 7.43 -10.90 14.06
N SER A 127 8.58 -11.58 14.24
CA SER A 127 8.60 -13.04 14.21
C SER A 127 7.65 -13.69 15.22
N LYS A 128 7.42 -13.06 16.38
CA LYS A 128 6.44 -13.52 17.37
C LYS A 128 5.02 -13.51 16.82
N VAL A 129 4.66 -12.47 16.09
CA VAL A 129 3.30 -12.32 15.56
C VAL A 129 3.07 -13.31 14.43
N PHE A 130 3.98 -13.33 13.45
CA PHE A 130 3.84 -14.18 12.26
C PHE A 130 3.83 -15.69 12.54
N THR A 131 4.28 -16.12 13.73
CA THR A 131 4.31 -17.53 14.13
C THR A 131 3.21 -17.93 15.13
N ARG A 132 2.37 -16.99 15.59
CA ARG A 132 1.43 -17.26 16.70
C ARG A 132 -0.02 -16.85 16.45
N VAL A 133 -0.27 -15.86 15.58
CA VAL A 133 -1.64 -15.43 15.32
C VAL A 133 -2.46 -16.55 14.69
N ALA A 134 -3.78 -16.52 14.84
CA ALA A 134 -4.65 -17.56 14.30
C ALA A 134 -4.61 -17.59 12.77
N TYR A 135 -4.62 -16.41 12.13
CA TYR A 135 -4.55 -16.32 10.66
C TYR A 135 -3.87 -15.04 10.19
N ILE A 136 -3.21 -15.10 9.02
CA ILE A 136 -2.61 -13.93 8.36
C ILE A 136 -3.25 -13.74 6.98
N GLY A 137 -3.90 -12.59 6.78
CA GLY A 137 -4.51 -12.21 5.51
C GLY A 137 -3.63 -11.22 4.74
N PHE A 138 -3.07 -11.66 3.62
CA PHE A 138 -2.26 -10.80 2.76
C PHE A 138 -3.12 -10.09 1.70
N ASN A 139 -2.65 -8.93 1.25
CA ASN A 139 -3.30 -8.19 0.18
C ASN A 139 -2.94 -8.72 -1.21
N THR A 140 -1.70 -9.20 -1.39
CA THR A 140 -1.16 -9.68 -2.68
C THR A 140 -0.24 -10.87 -2.49
N GLY A 141 0.01 -11.62 -3.58
CA GLY A 141 0.97 -12.70 -3.60
C GLY A 141 2.41 -12.23 -3.39
N ALA A 142 2.75 -11.04 -3.86
CA ALA A 142 4.06 -10.43 -3.63
C ALA A 142 4.28 -10.10 -2.14
N GLU A 143 3.25 -9.60 -1.43
CA GLU A 143 3.31 -9.39 0.01
C GLU A 143 3.46 -10.72 0.76
N GLN A 144 2.66 -11.72 0.41
CA GLN A 144 2.76 -13.07 1.00
C GLN A 144 4.15 -13.66 0.78
N SER A 145 4.66 -13.61 -0.43
CA SER A 145 5.99 -14.12 -0.77
C SER A 145 7.10 -13.42 0.03
N LEU A 146 7.00 -12.10 0.21
CA LEU A 146 7.93 -11.34 1.05
C LEU A 146 7.93 -11.88 2.49
N ALA A 147 6.75 -12.07 3.07
CA ALA A 147 6.61 -12.59 4.44
C ALA A 147 7.14 -14.04 4.55
N GLU A 148 6.83 -14.91 3.61
CA GLU A 148 7.29 -16.30 3.58
C GLU A 148 8.83 -16.42 3.51
N HIS A 149 9.49 -15.46 2.83
CA HIS A 149 10.95 -15.41 2.77
C HIS A 149 11.60 -14.82 4.03
N ILE A 150 10.85 -14.01 4.80
CA ILE A 150 11.34 -13.43 6.06
C ILE A 150 11.11 -14.35 7.26
N PHE A 151 9.94 -14.99 7.35
CA PHE A 151 9.48 -15.73 8.54
C PHE A 151 9.42 -17.24 8.33
N SER A 152 9.71 -17.74 7.14
CA SER A 152 9.58 -19.14 6.71
C SER A 152 8.13 -19.64 6.64
N ARG A 153 7.67 -19.95 5.43
CA ARG A 153 6.32 -20.47 5.16
C ARG A 153 5.90 -21.60 6.10
N LYS A 154 6.86 -22.51 6.41
CA LYS A 154 6.60 -23.68 7.28
C LYS A 154 6.39 -23.32 8.76
N ARG A 155 6.82 -22.14 9.18
CA ARG A 155 6.78 -21.67 10.57
C ARG A 155 5.76 -20.58 10.81
N MET A 156 5.29 -19.95 9.74
CA MET A 156 4.21 -18.99 9.84
C MET A 156 2.90 -19.66 10.20
N SER A 157 2.05 -18.89 10.86
CA SER A 157 0.66 -19.23 11.10
C SER A 157 -0.08 -19.51 9.79
N ALA A 158 -1.28 -20.08 9.86
CA ALA A 158 -2.17 -20.25 8.71
C ALA A 158 -2.33 -18.91 8.00
N HIS A 159 -2.26 -18.89 6.66
CA HIS A 159 -2.27 -17.65 5.90
C HIS A 159 -2.76 -17.83 4.47
N GLY A 160 -3.18 -16.73 3.87
CA GLY A 160 -3.61 -16.67 2.49
C GLY A 160 -3.90 -15.26 2.02
N ILE A 161 -4.30 -15.11 0.76
CA ILE A 161 -4.65 -13.82 0.18
C ILE A 161 -6.12 -13.54 0.46
N ILE A 162 -6.37 -12.46 1.20
CA ILE A 162 -7.71 -11.91 1.44
C ILE A 162 -7.92 -10.69 0.53
N SER A 163 -7.00 -9.73 0.56
CA SER A 163 -7.06 -8.46 -0.15
C SER A 163 -8.14 -7.49 0.39
N VAL A 164 -8.42 -6.42 -0.36
CA VAL A 164 -9.43 -5.39 -0.05
C VAL A 164 -10.29 -5.15 -1.27
N GLY A 165 -11.59 -5.00 -1.07
CA GLY A 165 -12.54 -4.70 -2.15
C GLY A 165 -12.45 -3.24 -2.59
N ILE A 166 -12.82 -2.98 -3.84
CA ILE A 166 -12.91 -1.64 -4.40
C ILE A 166 -14.38 -1.22 -4.44
N GLU A 167 -14.65 -0.05 -3.87
CA GLU A 167 -15.97 0.57 -3.95
C GLU A 167 -16.10 1.35 -5.26
N GLN A 168 -17.29 1.27 -5.84
CA GLN A 168 -17.66 2.16 -6.93
C GLN A 168 -18.30 3.41 -6.32
N SER A 169 -17.68 4.56 -6.54
CA SER A 169 -18.19 5.85 -6.09
C SER A 169 -18.85 6.61 -7.25
N VAL A 170 -19.81 7.45 -6.92
CA VAL A 170 -20.43 8.38 -7.86
C VAL A 170 -19.46 9.53 -8.14
N ASP A 171 -19.32 9.90 -9.40
CA ASP A 171 -18.46 11.01 -9.81
C ASP A 171 -19.16 12.36 -9.51
N ALA A 172 -18.36 13.35 -9.13
CA ALA A 172 -18.81 14.74 -9.14
C ALA A 172 -19.01 15.25 -10.57
N ASP A 173 -19.75 16.34 -10.72
CA ASP A 173 -19.92 16.98 -12.03
C ASP A 173 -18.57 17.39 -12.62
N TRP A 174 -18.25 16.87 -13.80
CA TRP A 174 -16.96 17.09 -14.42
C TRP A 174 -16.68 18.54 -14.78
N LYS A 175 -17.71 19.27 -15.20
CA LYS A 175 -17.54 20.68 -15.61
C LYS A 175 -17.12 21.52 -14.40
N GLU A 176 -17.79 21.33 -13.26
CA GLU A 176 -17.46 22.02 -12.02
C GLU A 176 -16.05 21.65 -11.52
N VAL A 177 -15.70 20.35 -11.54
CA VAL A 177 -14.39 19.87 -11.11
C VAL A 177 -13.28 20.42 -12.00
N LYS A 178 -13.48 20.39 -13.32
CA LYS A 178 -12.52 20.90 -14.30
C LYS A 178 -12.26 22.39 -14.12
N GLU A 179 -13.31 23.19 -13.95
CA GLU A 179 -13.23 24.63 -13.73
C GLU A 179 -12.55 24.95 -12.39
N LYS A 180 -13.00 24.31 -11.31
CA LYS A 180 -12.48 24.50 -9.95
C LYS A 180 -10.97 24.30 -9.84
N TYR A 181 -10.46 23.26 -10.48
CA TYR A 181 -9.03 22.90 -10.42
C TYR A 181 -8.23 23.30 -11.67
N GLN A 182 -8.86 24.00 -12.63
CA GLN A 182 -8.27 24.42 -13.90
C GLN A 182 -7.58 23.26 -14.65
N LEU A 183 -8.29 22.12 -14.71
CA LEU A 183 -7.76 20.90 -15.28
C LEU A 183 -7.64 20.99 -16.81
N PRO A 184 -6.53 20.49 -17.41
CA PRO A 184 -6.35 20.48 -18.85
C PRO A 184 -7.19 19.40 -19.54
N GLU A 185 -7.30 19.47 -20.87
CA GLU A 185 -7.98 18.46 -21.67
C GLU A 185 -7.28 17.10 -21.62
N GLU A 186 -5.96 17.11 -21.65
CA GLU A 186 -5.14 15.89 -21.64
C GLU A 186 -4.13 15.92 -20.50
N TYR A 187 -4.16 14.90 -19.65
CA TYR A 187 -3.24 14.82 -18.53
C TYR A 187 -2.83 13.41 -18.14
N LEU A 188 -1.58 13.33 -17.67
CA LEU A 188 -1.04 12.26 -16.86
C LEU A 188 -1.43 12.54 -15.41
N LEU A 189 -2.12 11.62 -14.76
CA LEU A 189 -2.65 11.79 -13.41
C LEU A 189 -1.83 11.00 -12.38
N TYR A 190 -1.41 11.67 -11.33
CA TYR A 190 -0.97 11.06 -10.08
C TYR A 190 -1.98 11.37 -8.97
N VAL A 191 -2.34 10.38 -8.17
CA VAL A 191 -3.18 10.56 -6.98
C VAL A 191 -2.47 9.97 -5.76
N GLY A 192 -2.30 10.78 -4.73
CA GLY A 192 -1.65 10.38 -3.49
C GLY A 192 -0.90 11.54 -2.83
N ARG A 193 -0.21 11.24 -1.75
CA ARG A 193 0.59 12.24 -1.05
C ARG A 193 1.72 12.76 -1.93
N VAL A 194 1.76 14.09 -2.10
CA VAL A 194 2.74 14.77 -2.95
C VAL A 194 3.99 15.07 -2.13
N ASP A 195 4.89 14.12 -2.07
CA ASP A 195 6.21 14.24 -1.42
C ASP A 195 7.28 13.49 -2.22
N ALA A 196 8.55 13.81 -1.96
CA ALA A 196 9.68 13.21 -2.67
C ALA A 196 9.76 11.68 -2.54
N GLY A 197 9.30 11.12 -1.42
CA GLY A 197 9.30 9.68 -1.19
C GLY A 197 8.27 8.93 -2.04
N LYS A 198 7.08 9.50 -2.19
CA LYS A 198 5.98 8.91 -2.99
C LYS A 198 6.10 9.22 -4.48
N LEU A 199 6.41 10.48 -4.83
CA LEU A 199 6.59 10.89 -6.25
C LEU A 199 7.83 10.28 -6.89
N HIS A 200 8.87 10.01 -6.10
CA HIS A 200 10.11 9.51 -6.62
C HIS A 200 10.72 10.42 -7.70
N HIS A 201 10.99 9.86 -8.87
CA HIS A 201 11.54 10.58 -10.02
C HIS A 201 10.48 10.98 -11.05
N ILE A 202 9.17 10.86 -10.73
CA ILE A 202 8.11 11.03 -11.74
C ILE A 202 8.12 12.42 -12.40
N ILE A 203 8.30 13.46 -11.60
CA ILE A 203 8.36 14.84 -12.13
C ILE A 203 9.53 14.99 -13.09
N GLN A 204 10.72 14.49 -12.71
CA GLN A 204 11.90 14.56 -13.56
C GLN A 204 11.75 13.74 -14.85
N TYR A 205 11.08 12.57 -14.77
CA TYR A 205 10.83 11.73 -15.94
C TYR A 205 9.81 12.40 -16.87
N TYR A 206 8.76 12.98 -16.30
CA TYR A 206 7.78 13.74 -17.07
C TYR A 206 8.40 14.97 -17.76
N LEU A 207 9.20 15.76 -17.07
CA LEU A 207 9.90 16.90 -17.69
C LEU A 207 10.87 16.45 -18.80
N SER A 208 11.53 15.29 -18.62
CA SER A 208 12.35 14.70 -19.68
C SER A 208 11.51 14.22 -20.86
N TYR A 209 10.28 13.72 -20.61
CA TYR A 209 9.31 13.39 -21.64
C TYR A 209 8.92 14.64 -22.45
N LYS A 210 8.53 15.72 -21.79
CA LYS A 210 8.18 17.01 -22.44
C LYS A 210 9.35 17.57 -23.27
N LYS A 211 10.58 17.46 -22.76
CA LYS A 211 11.77 17.87 -23.52
C LYS A 211 11.97 17.06 -24.80
N LYS A 212 11.69 15.73 -24.76
CA LYS A 212 11.81 14.85 -25.92
C LYS A 212 10.66 15.04 -26.91
N TYR A 213 9.46 15.34 -26.42
CA TYR A 213 8.24 15.51 -27.20
C TYR A 213 7.58 16.87 -26.92
N PRO A 214 8.16 17.99 -27.39
CA PRO A 214 7.68 19.33 -27.06
C PRO A 214 6.28 19.66 -27.60
N ALA A 215 5.82 18.93 -28.63
CA ALA A 215 4.48 19.11 -29.22
C ALA A 215 3.38 18.38 -28.42
N SER A 216 3.73 17.54 -27.40
CA SER A 216 2.75 16.87 -26.57
C SER A 216 1.94 17.88 -25.75
N ALA A 217 0.61 17.81 -25.83
CA ALA A 217 -0.31 18.61 -25.01
C ALA A 217 -0.50 18.06 -23.59
N LEU A 218 0.02 16.86 -23.32
CA LEU A 218 -0.16 16.15 -22.04
C LEU A 218 0.45 16.95 -20.87
N LYS A 219 -0.37 17.30 -19.88
CA LYS A 219 0.09 17.93 -18.62
C LYS A 219 0.15 16.91 -17.50
N LEU A 220 0.91 17.22 -16.43
CA LEU A 220 0.96 16.40 -15.23
C LEU A 220 0.05 17.01 -14.16
N VAL A 221 -0.95 16.26 -13.74
CA VAL A 221 -1.86 16.64 -12.64
C VAL A 221 -1.53 15.79 -11.41
N LEU A 222 -1.28 16.48 -10.29
CA LEU A 222 -0.93 15.87 -9.00
C LEU A 222 -2.05 16.16 -8.01
N VAL A 223 -2.79 15.11 -7.64
CA VAL A 223 -3.92 15.17 -6.71
C VAL A 223 -3.48 14.65 -5.34
N GLY A 224 -3.69 15.46 -4.30
CA GLY A 224 -3.40 15.13 -2.91
C GLY A 224 -2.63 16.19 -2.16
N GLY A 225 -2.48 16.00 -0.85
CA GLY A 225 -1.77 16.98 0.00
C GLY A 225 -0.30 17.14 -0.38
N LEU A 226 0.15 18.39 -0.38
CA LEU A 226 1.52 18.78 -0.69
C LEU A 226 2.37 18.77 0.60
N PHE A 227 3.37 17.90 0.65
CA PHE A 227 4.27 17.70 1.80
C PHE A 227 5.75 17.97 1.46
N SER A 228 6.02 18.54 0.29
CA SER A 228 7.35 18.99 -0.15
C SER A 228 7.21 20.26 -0.98
N GLN A 229 8.31 20.97 -1.18
CA GLN A 229 8.32 22.16 -2.06
C GLN A 229 7.85 21.77 -3.47
N PRO A 230 6.86 22.49 -4.04
CA PRO A 230 6.37 22.21 -5.40
C PRO A 230 7.39 22.56 -6.45
N VAL A 231 7.43 21.76 -7.51
CA VAL A 231 8.15 22.14 -8.73
C VAL A 231 7.23 23.03 -9.56
N VAL A 232 7.56 24.31 -9.67
CA VAL A 232 6.80 25.28 -10.48
C VAL A 232 7.12 25.08 -11.96
N HIS A 233 6.10 24.69 -12.75
CA HIS A 233 6.22 24.48 -14.18
C HIS A 233 4.83 24.65 -14.84
N PRO A 234 4.70 25.28 -16.02
CA PRO A 234 3.41 25.54 -16.66
C PRO A 234 2.61 24.26 -17.02
N ASP A 235 3.29 23.13 -17.13
CA ASP A 235 2.69 21.84 -17.43
C ASP A 235 2.45 20.97 -16.19
N ILE A 236 2.64 21.50 -14.97
CA ILE A 236 2.39 20.76 -13.72
C ILE A 236 1.33 21.46 -12.90
N ILE A 237 0.27 20.75 -12.57
CA ILE A 237 -0.88 21.26 -11.82
C ILE A 237 -0.99 20.48 -10.50
N TYR A 238 -1.16 21.22 -9.40
CA TYR A 238 -1.39 20.68 -8.06
C TYR A 238 -2.80 21.05 -7.61
N THR A 239 -3.65 20.05 -7.35
CA THR A 239 -5.03 20.31 -6.91
C THR A 239 -5.16 20.46 -5.38
N GLY A 240 -4.18 19.95 -4.62
CA GLY A 240 -4.37 19.71 -3.19
C GLY A 240 -5.31 18.54 -2.93
N PHE A 241 -5.90 18.51 -1.73
CA PHE A 241 -6.92 17.53 -1.37
C PHE A 241 -8.21 17.78 -2.16
N VAL A 242 -8.80 16.71 -2.63
CA VAL A 242 -10.10 16.68 -3.30
C VAL A 242 -11.04 15.71 -2.57
N THR A 243 -12.34 15.82 -2.74
CA THR A 243 -13.30 14.82 -2.25
C THR A 243 -13.19 13.52 -3.04
N ASP A 244 -13.73 12.42 -2.52
CA ASP A 244 -13.74 11.14 -3.25
C ASP A 244 -14.49 11.26 -4.58
N ALA A 245 -15.64 11.94 -4.62
CA ALA A 245 -16.40 12.15 -5.84
C ALA A 245 -15.62 12.95 -6.90
N GLU A 246 -14.92 14.01 -6.48
CA GLU A 246 -14.02 14.79 -7.36
C GLU A 246 -12.83 13.93 -7.82
N LYS A 247 -12.22 13.14 -6.92
CA LYS A 247 -11.13 12.22 -7.27
C LYS A 247 -11.56 11.27 -8.39
N TYR A 248 -12.73 10.68 -8.28
CA TYR A 248 -13.22 9.75 -9.29
C TYR A 248 -13.53 10.44 -10.62
N ALA A 249 -14.10 11.66 -10.59
CA ALA A 249 -14.28 12.46 -11.79
C ALA A 249 -12.94 12.79 -12.48
N ILE A 250 -11.91 13.16 -11.71
CA ILE A 250 -10.56 13.41 -12.23
C ILE A 250 -9.93 12.13 -12.80
N ILE A 251 -10.08 10.98 -12.12
CA ILE A 251 -9.62 9.68 -12.63
C ILE A 251 -10.31 9.38 -13.96
N GLN A 252 -11.64 9.56 -14.04
CA GLN A 252 -12.44 9.22 -15.21
C GLN A 252 -12.02 10.00 -16.48
N HIS A 253 -11.51 11.22 -16.34
CA HIS A 253 -11.10 12.07 -17.46
C HIS A 253 -9.58 12.06 -17.71
N ALA A 254 -8.79 11.39 -16.87
CA ALA A 254 -7.37 11.24 -17.12
C ALA A 254 -7.07 10.43 -18.39
N LYS A 255 -6.05 10.84 -19.13
CA LYS A 255 -5.58 10.08 -20.31
C LYS A 255 -4.76 8.87 -19.90
N VAL A 256 -3.88 9.03 -18.89
CA VAL A 256 -3.07 7.97 -18.29
C VAL A 256 -2.95 8.26 -16.78
N LEU A 257 -3.00 7.22 -15.96
CA LEU A 257 -2.64 7.31 -14.55
C LEU A 257 -1.22 6.78 -14.34
N VAL A 258 -0.50 7.37 -13.36
CA VAL A 258 0.83 6.91 -12.98
C VAL A 258 0.91 6.59 -11.51
N ASN A 259 1.48 5.41 -11.16
CA ASN A 259 1.89 5.11 -9.79
C ASN A 259 3.40 4.88 -9.73
N PRO A 260 4.19 5.87 -9.28
CA PRO A 260 5.64 5.77 -9.18
C PRO A 260 6.14 5.12 -7.90
N SER A 261 5.25 4.66 -7.02
CA SER A 261 5.58 4.14 -5.71
C SER A 261 6.57 2.98 -5.77
N LYS A 262 7.55 2.98 -4.86
CA LYS A 262 8.46 1.84 -4.65
C LYS A 262 7.89 0.81 -3.68
N PHE A 263 6.96 1.22 -2.85
CA PHE A 263 6.48 0.47 -1.70
C PHE A 263 4.96 0.45 -1.68
N GLU A 264 4.39 -0.69 -2.02
CA GLU A 264 2.95 -0.94 -1.96
C GLU A 264 2.71 -2.35 -1.38
N SER A 265 1.59 -2.52 -0.68
CA SER A 265 1.07 -3.82 -0.29
C SER A 265 -0.12 -4.25 -1.17
N LEU A 266 -0.85 -3.29 -1.75
CA LEU A 266 -1.95 -3.51 -2.68
C LEU A 266 -2.00 -2.45 -3.79
N SER A 267 -1.99 -1.17 -3.44
CA SER A 267 -2.23 -0.01 -4.32
C SER A 267 -3.70 0.20 -4.71
N LEU A 268 -4.48 0.76 -3.79
CA LEU A 268 -5.90 1.07 -4.04
C LEU A 268 -6.08 1.97 -5.27
N ILE A 269 -5.25 3.00 -5.44
CA ILE A 269 -5.34 3.91 -6.59
C ILE A 269 -5.12 3.21 -7.94
N LEU A 270 -4.30 2.16 -7.98
CA LEU A 270 -4.15 1.34 -9.17
C LEU A 270 -5.48 0.64 -9.51
N LEU A 271 -6.09 0.00 -8.51
CA LEU A 271 -7.35 -0.73 -8.67
C LEU A 271 -8.52 0.22 -8.98
N GLU A 272 -8.57 1.40 -8.36
CA GLU A 272 -9.55 2.45 -8.66
C GLU A 272 -9.42 2.92 -10.12
N GLY A 273 -8.21 3.17 -10.62
CA GLY A 273 -7.98 3.53 -12.02
C GLY A 273 -8.35 2.39 -12.98
N MET A 274 -7.99 1.14 -12.64
CA MET A 274 -8.33 -0.03 -13.45
C MET A 274 -9.83 -0.30 -13.49
N SER A 275 -10.56 -0.11 -12.38
CA SER A 275 -12.03 -0.28 -12.35
C SER A 275 -12.76 0.69 -13.27
N ARG A 276 -12.13 1.83 -13.59
CA ARG A 276 -12.61 2.84 -14.54
C ARG A 276 -12.07 2.63 -15.97
N GLY A 277 -11.39 1.51 -16.22
CA GLY A 277 -10.79 1.21 -17.53
C GLY A 277 -9.66 2.17 -17.92
N LYS A 278 -9.02 2.83 -16.94
CA LYS A 278 -7.96 3.79 -17.23
C LYS A 278 -6.61 3.12 -17.48
N PRO A 279 -5.85 3.58 -18.47
CA PRO A 279 -4.49 3.15 -18.69
C PRO A 279 -3.61 3.50 -17.50
N MET A 280 -2.89 2.50 -16.98
CA MET A 280 -2.03 2.65 -15.80
C MET A 280 -0.56 2.42 -16.18
N LEU A 281 0.31 3.37 -15.80
CA LEU A 281 1.77 3.26 -15.93
C LEU A 281 2.39 3.23 -14.54
N VAL A 282 3.03 2.12 -14.17
CA VAL A 282 3.47 1.89 -12.79
C VAL A 282 4.97 1.61 -12.68
N ASN A 283 5.53 1.81 -11.50
CA ASN A 283 6.92 1.48 -11.21
C ASN A 283 7.13 -0.04 -11.10
N GLY A 284 7.76 -0.64 -12.10
CA GLY A 284 8.06 -2.07 -12.14
C GLY A 284 9.13 -2.56 -11.16
N ASN A 285 9.79 -1.64 -10.43
CA ASN A 285 10.68 -2.00 -9.32
C ASN A 285 9.91 -2.26 -8.01
N CYS A 286 8.59 -2.01 -7.98
CA CYS A 286 7.70 -2.44 -6.92
C CYS A 286 7.09 -3.80 -7.28
N ALA A 287 7.38 -4.83 -6.48
CA ALA A 287 6.94 -6.20 -6.76
C ALA A 287 5.41 -6.33 -6.85
N VAL A 288 4.68 -5.64 -5.99
CA VAL A 288 3.21 -5.61 -5.97
C VAL A 288 2.64 -4.98 -7.25
N LEU A 289 3.16 -3.82 -7.67
CA LEU A 289 2.71 -3.16 -8.90
C LEU A 289 3.04 -4.02 -10.13
N LYS A 290 4.19 -4.69 -10.14
CA LYS A 290 4.56 -5.62 -11.21
C LYS A 290 3.68 -6.87 -11.22
N GLU A 291 3.28 -7.39 -10.06
CA GLU A 291 2.32 -8.51 -9.96
C GLU A 291 0.98 -8.15 -10.61
N HIS A 292 0.44 -6.95 -10.36
CA HIS A 292 -0.77 -6.49 -11.05
C HIS A 292 -0.61 -6.43 -12.57
N CYS A 293 0.57 -6.02 -13.07
CA CYS A 293 0.84 -6.04 -14.53
C CYS A 293 0.77 -7.45 -15.11
N VAL A 294 1.35 -8.43 -14.42
CA VAL A 294 1.36 -9.84 -14.85
C VAL A 294 -0.04 -10.44 -14.76
N ASN A 295 -0.68 -10.31 -13.61
CA ASN A 295 -1.98 -10.93 -13.35
C ASN A 295 -3.12 -10.34 -14.19
N SER A 296 -3.03 -9.07 -14.57
CA SER A 296 -3.98 -8.41 -15.49
C SER A 296 -3.67 -8.66 -16.97
N GLN A 297 -2.72 -9.54 -17.28
CA GLN A 297 -2.34 -9.87 -18.66
C GLN A 297 -1.97 -8.62 -19.48
N GLY A 298 -1.22 -7.70 -18.88
CA GLY A 298 -0.72 -6.49 -19.53
C GLY A 298 -1.72 -5.33 -19.61
N ALA A 299 -2.85 -5.40 -18.89
CA ALA A 299 -3.76 -4.25 -18.76
C ALA A 299 -3.10 -3.05 -18.05
N VAL A 300 -2.10 -3.32 -17.21
CA VAL A 300 -1.22 -2.31 -16.61
C VAL A 300 0.16 -2.40 -17.25
N GLN A 301 0.77 -1.25 -17.55
CA GLN A 301 2.14 -1.18 -18.06
C GLN A 301 3.10 -0.75 -16.96
N TYR A 302 4.32 -1.26 -17.00
CA TYR A 302 5.34 -0.83 -16.03
C TYR A 302 6.58 -0.24 -16.72
N TYR A 303 7.26 0.60 -15.98
CA TYR A 303 8.59 1.12 -16.33
C TYR A 303 9.60 0.77 -15.23
N THR A 304 10.87 0.67 -15.59
CA THR A 304 11.97 0.39 -14.64
C THR A 304 12.98 1.53 -14.54
N GLY A 305 12.84 2.56 -15.39
CA GLY A 305 13.72 3.72 -15.41
C GLY A 305 13.21 4.81 -16.37
N LYS A 306 13.95 5.90 -16.46
CA LYS A 306 13.56 7.09 -17.24
C LYS A 306 13.24 6.78 -18.72
N ARG A 307 14.11 6.00 -19.40
CA ARG A 307 13.91 5.68 -20.83
C ARG A 307 12.62 4.89 -21.04
N SER A 308 12.44 3.80 -20.30
CA SER A 308 11.23 2.96 -20.41
C SER A 308 9.95 3.71 -20.01
N PHE A 309 10.04 4.67 -19.03
CA PHE A 309 8.93 5.55 -18.71
C PHE A 309 8.53 6.40 -19.91
N ILE A 310 9.51 7.10 -20.51
CA ILE A 310 9.27 8.00 -21.65
C ILE A 310 8.67 7.24 -22.84
N ASP A 311 9.21 6.07 -23.17
CA ASP A 311 8.76 5.27 -24.31
C ASP A 311 7.35 4.69 -24.06
N ALA A 312 7.05 4.24 -22.84
CA ALA A 312 5.73 3.76 -22.45
C ALA A 312 4.69 4.88 -22.46
N LEU A 313 5.01 6.05 -21.86
CA LEU A 313 4.10 7.20 -21.84
C LEU A 313 3.77 7.68 -23.25
N HIS A 314 4.77 7.77 -24.13
CA HIS A 314 4.58 8.17 -25.53
C HIS A 314 3.62 7.24 -26.27
N ARG A 315 3.76 5.92 -26.10
CA ARG A 315 2.83 4.94 -26.66
C ARG A 315 1.42 5.13 -26.10
N MET A 316 1.31 5.29 -24.78
CA MET A 316 0.04 5.48 -24.11
C MET A 316 -0.69 6.75 -24.52
N GLU A 317 0.04 7.84 -24.75
CA GLU A 317 -0.52 9.12 -25.21
C GLU A 317 -1.05 9.00 -26.64
N ASN A 318 -0.32 8.34 -27.55
CA ASN A 318 -0.56 8.42 -28.99
C ASN A 318 -1.37 7.25 -29.57
N SER A 319 -1.63 6.17 -28.80
CA SER A 319 -2.41 5.03 -29.29
C SER A 319 -3.73 4.89 -28.55
N GLU A 320 -4.81 5.44 -29.13
CA GLU A 320 -6.15 5.31 -28.58
C GLU A 320 -6.64 3.84 -28.67
N GLU A 321 -6.35 3.17 -29.78
CA GLU A 321 -6.70 1.77 -29.99
C GLU A 321 -6.10 0.88 -28.90
N TRP A 322 -4.83 1.12 -28.58
CA TRP A 322 -4.17 0.37 -27.51
C TRP A 322 -4.80 0.68 -26.14
N ARG A 323 -5.09 1.95 -25.83
CA ARG A 323 -5.79 2.30 -24.57
C ARG A 323 -7.14 1.61 -24.45
N LYS A 324 -7.93 1.57 -25.52
CA LYS A 324 -9.21 0.86 -25.58
C LYS A 324 -9.04 -0.65 -25.37
N SER A 325 -8.01 -1.25 -25.97
CA SER A 325 -7.76 -2.70 -25.86
C SER A 325 -7.44 -3.16 -24.44
N ILE A 326 -6.81 -2.30 -23.64
CA ILE A 326 -6.49 -2.64 -22.24
C ILE A 326 -7.60 -2.28 -21.24
N ALA A 327 -8.50 -1.36 -21.60
CA ALA A 327 -9.55 -0.88 -20.71
C ALA A 327 -10.49 -2.01 -20.23
N SER A 328 -10.97 -2.83 -21.14
CA SER A 328 -11.84 -3.97 -20.81
C SER A 328 -11.14 -5.00 -19.91
N LYS A 329 -9.86 -5.29 -20.18
CA LYS A 329 -9.05 -6.18 -19.35
C LYS A 329 -8.87 -5.65 -17.94
N SER A 330 -8.65 -4.33 -17.81
CA SER A 330 -8.51 -3.65 -16.51
C SER A 330 -9.77 -3.81 -15.67
N VAL A 331 -10.94 -3.49 -16.25
CA VAL A 331 -12.24 -3.59 -15.56
C VAL A 331 -12.54 -5.03 -15.15
N SER A 332 -12.36 -5.99 -16.05
CA SER A 332 -12.58 -7.42 -15.76
C SER A 332 -11.65 -7.90 -14.64
N TYR A 333 -10.37 -7.54 -14.68
CA TYR A 333 -9.42 -7.92 -13.65
C TYR A 333 -9.85 -7.45 -12.25
N VAL A 334 -10.30 -6.19 -12.12
CA VAL A 334 -10.74 -5.65 -10.82
C VAL A 334 -12.03 -6.32 -10.38
N ARG A 335 -13.03 -6.42 -11.26
CA ARG A 335 -14.31 -7.08 -10.93
C ARG A 335 -14.10 -8.52 -10.46
N ASP A 336 -13.29 -9.29 -11.17
CA ASP A 336 -13.14 -10.73 -10.94
C ASP A 336 -12.24 -11.06 -9.75
N ASN A 337 -11.46 -10.08 -9.23
CA ASN A 337 -10.51 -10.31 -8.13
C ASN A 337 -10.70 -9.41 -6.90
N TYR A 338 -11.27 -8.20 -7.07
CA TYR A 338 -11.30 -7.15 -6.05
C TYR A 338 -12.72 -6.56 -5.81
N ASP A 339 -13.76 -7.14 -6.36
CA ASP A 339 -15.13 -6.83 -5.97
C ASP A 339 -15.40 -7.33 -4.55
N TRP A 340 -16.21 -6.58 -3.78
CA TRP A 340 -16.55 -6.99 -2.42
C TRP A 340 -17.25 -8.34 -2.34
N SER A 341 -17.99 -8.73 -3.37
CA SER A 341 -18.59 -10.08 -3.47
C SER A 341 -17.56 -11.21 -3.51
N ILE A 342 -16.33 -10.93 -3.97
CA ILE A 342 -15.19 -11.85 -3.97
C ILE A 342 -14.40 -11.76 -2.66
N ILE A 343 -14.21 -10.56 -2.12
CA ILE A 343 -13.38 -10.33 -0.94
C ILE A 343 -14.09 -10.78 0.35
N MET A 344 -15.38 -10.48 0.52
CA MET A 344 -16.11 -10.83 1.73
C MET A 344 -16.15 -12.33 2.05
N PRO A 345 -16.35 -13.25 1.08
CA PRO A 345 -16.25 -14.68 1.34
C PRO A 345 -14.86 -15.12 1.79
N ARG A 346 -13.77 -14.50 1.28
CA ARG A 346 -12.40 -14.80 1.73
C ARG A 346 -12.19 -14.37 3.18
N LEU A 347 -12.65 -13.17 3.54
CA LEU A 347 -12.58 -12.64 4.89
C LEU A 347 -13.40 -13.49 5.87
N LYS A 348 -14.64 -13.85 5.51
CA LYS A 348 -15.50 -14.71 6.33
C LYS A 348 -14.85 -16.07 6.62
N ARG A 349 -14.33 -16.75 5.61
CA ARG A 349 -13.60 -18.02 5.77
C ARG A 349 -12.40 -17.90 6.72
N ALA A 350 -11.64 -16.81 6.59
CA ALA A 350 -10.50 -16.56 7.47
C ALA A 350 -10.93 -16.35 8.94
N ILE A 351 -12.08 -15.71 9.18
CA ILE A 351 -12.66 -15.52 10.52
C ILE A 351 -13.22 -16.85 11.07
N GLU A 352 -13.79 -17.71 10.22
CA GLU A 352 -14.33 -19.02 10.62
C GLU A 352 -13.24 -19.98 11.12
N VAL A 353 -12.01 -19.83 10.65
CA VAL A 353 -10.83 -20.59 11.13
C VAL A 353 -10.41 -20.15 12.54
N ILE A 354 -10.87 -19.00 13.03
CA ILE A 354 -10.53 -18.44 14.34
C ILE A 354 -11.57 -18.89 15.39
N GLY A 355 -11.61 -20.16 15.69
CA GLY A 355 -12.49 -20.71 16.73
C GLY A 355 -13.83 -21.06 16.22
#